data_5aef902e270568a479178b2522e86cb7
#
_entry.id   5aef902e270568a479178b2522e86cb7
#
_cell.length_a   1.000
_cell.length_b   1.000
_cell.length_c   1.000
_cell.angle_alpha   90.00
_cell.angle_beta   90.00
_cell.angle_gamma   90.00
#
_symmetry.space_group_name_H-M   'P 1'
#
loop_
_entity.id
_entity.type
_entity.pdbx_description
1 polymer ?
#
loop_
_entity_poly.entity_id
_entity_poly.type
_entity_poly.pdbx_seq_one_letter_code
_entity_poly.pdbx_strand_id
1 'polypeptide(L)'
;MTPSKLKDYKLKKGKFISPLNEIMTSLEDDKSWTYGRLPEYLWIGLIMDYYGRDEGFKRMHDILVMTIKESIELKTLRISEIMKLDDVKKKSFFENVAKIIQNVALAPLTLVFTVSEYPEFVKKFHDGSDIETRKEVLERVMSKLMNHQTNEATDIRFLVLYYSMMLGRMHMLQDQVEKLQLYPYISHDDVRMQMIRPLIRASEMILLEMVEVNKEYLDLFWAEVSTVTDCKLYTIKFPAEENNGREYLEIIHEIMSYFNDLYVAACLLDNKMKVLISIATYSYKRFKEAVEHELFNCIAGRSIIRVIIEEYIMMKYLVKKEQEKPNIWQEFEMYGIGQYKLILAKHREFGLNRESHVDSNYLETLVNEFKIEESIDMDTSYFGNQNIRIKAEEVGEKSLYGLYYDYDSTFEHGLWGAIRESSMLKCNNPAHQYHCVPDIDDECNLKSILGDCVFVLNKIMLFLDEQYGMPTELKERMIEFEERFVKRQNESTSE
;
A
#
# COMPACT_ATOMS: atom_id res chain seq x y z
N MET A 1 1.22 -1.34 -18.64
CA MET A 1 2.15 -0.19 -18.47
C MET A 1 3.19 -0.57 -17.45
N THR A 2 4.47 -0.31 -17.71
CA THR A 2 5.50 -0.47 -16.69
C THR A 2 5.34 0.66 -15.68
N PRO A 3 5.32 0.38 -14.36
CA PRO A 3 5.23 1.42 -13.34
C PRO A 3 6.35 2.46 -13.46
N SER A 4 6.03 3.72 -13.22
CA SER A 4 7.01 4.81 -13.26
C SER A 4 8.03 4.67 -12.14
N LYS A 5 9.30 4.95 -12.42
CA LYS A 5 10.37 4.99 -11.41
C LYS A 5 10.37 6.35 -10.72
N LEU A 6 10.91 6.45 -9.52
CA LEU A 6 10.94 7.70 -8.75
C LEU A 6 11.55 8.88 -9.53
N LYS A 7 12.55 8.63 -10.38
CA LYS A 7 13.16 9.62 -11.26
C LYS A 7 12.20 10.23 -12.31
N ASP A 8 11.12 9.54 -12.60
CA ASP A 8 10.11 9.96 -13.59
C ASP A 8 9.10 10.94 -12.98
N TYR A 9 9.07 11.07 -11.65
CA TYR A 9 8.19 11.98 -10.91
C TYR A 9 8.81 13.37 -10.80
N LYS A 10 7.97 14.41 -10.85
CA LYS A 10 8.39 15.80 -10.63
C LYS A 10 8.07 16.24 -9.21
N LEU A 11 9.05 16.78 -8.51
CA LEU A 11 8.85 17.34 -7.19
C LEU A 11 8.25 18.75 -7.30
N LYS A 12 7.02 18.94 -6.82
CA LYS A 12 6.33 20.25 -6.74
C LYS A 12 5.75 20.46 -5.34
N LYS A 13 6.14 21.54 -4.68
CA LYS A 13 5.65 21.91 -3.33
C LYS A 13 5.68 20.74 -2.33
N GLY A 14 6.78 19.98 -2.30
CA GLY A 14 6.94 18.85 -1.37
C GLY A 14 6.21 17.56 -1.77
N LYS A 15 5.56 17.51 -2.94
CA LYS A 15 4.86 16.31 -3.45
C LYS A 15 5.52 15.82 -4.73
N PHE A 16 5.73 14.50 -4.84
CA PHE A 16 6.12 13.87 -6.08
C PHE A 16 4.88 13.66 -6.97
N ILE A 17 4.84 14.36 -8.09
CA ILE A 17 3.75 14.28 -9.06
C ILE A 17 4.11 13.23 -10.10
N SER A 18 3.26 12.23 -10.30
CA SER A 18 3.47 11.20 -11.32
C SER A 18 3.35 11.78 -12.74
N PRO A 19 4.01 11.18 -13.75
CA PRO A 19 3.85 11.60 -15.13
C PRO A 19 2.38 11.59 -15.58
N LEU A 20 1.59 10.62 -15.11
CA LEU A 20 0.16 10.55 -15.39
C LEU A 20 -0.58 11.77 -14.81
N ASN A 21 -0.38 12.05 -13.53
CA ASN A 21 -1.04 13.19 -12.88
C ASN A 21 -0.58 14.53 -13.44
N GLU A 22 0.63 14.62 -13.99
CA GLU A 22 1.08 15.85 -14.66
C GLU A 22 0.31 16.13 -15.94
N ILE A 23 -0.05 15.10 -16.69
CA ILE A 23 -0.87 15.19 -17.91
C ILE A 23 -2.33 15.39 -17.54
N MET A 24 -2.79 14.74 -16.47
CA MET A 24 -4.18 14.70 -16.00
C MET A 24 -4.54 15.84 -15.05
N THR A 25 -3.69 16.84 -14.83
CA THR A 25 -3.95 17.96 -13.88
C THR A 25 -5.15 18.80 -14.22
N SER A 26 -5.73 18.66 -15.41
CA SER A 26 -7.02 19.27 -15.80
C SER A 26 -8.23 18.34 -15.60
N LEU A 27 -7.99 17.07 -15.30
CA LEU A 27 -9.03 16.08 -15.07
C LEU A 27 -9.18 15.91 -13.56
N GLU A 28 -10.04 16.69 -12.95
CA GLU A 28 -10.50 16.53 -11.56
C GLU A 28 -11.32 15.26 -11.43
N ASP A 29 -10.76 14.10 -11.74
CA ASP A 29 -11.53 12.87 -11.65
C ASP A 29 -11.04 11.97 -10.52
N ASP A 30 -11.52 12.23 -9.32
CA ASP A 30 -11.53 11.30 -8.19
C ASP A 30 -12.55 10.16 -8.35
N LYS A 31 -13.20 10.06 -9.50
CA LYS A 31 -14.25 9.05 -9.74
C LYS A 31 -13.62 7.69 -9.99
N SER A 32 -13.43 6.93 -8.93
CA SER A 32 -13.06 5.52 -8.99
C SER A 32 -13.96 4.77 -9.97
N TRP A 33 -13.36 3.94 -10.84
CA TRP A 33 -14.13 3.04 -11.70
C TRP A 33 -15.10 2.19 -10.88
N THR A 34 -14.62 1.63 -9.79
CA THR A 34 -15.39 0.77 -8.90
C THR A 34 -16.58 1.51 -8.32
N TYR A 35 -16.36 2.69 -7.72
CA TYR A 35 -17.45 3.43 -7.09
C TYR A 35 -18.43 4.00 -8.14
N GLY A 36 -17.95 4.68 -9.15
CA GLY A 36 -18.77 5.54 -9.99
C GLY A 36 -19.20 4.94 -11.33
N ARG A 37 -18.61 3.85 -11.79
CA ARG A 37 -18.87 3.27 -13.11
C ARG A 37 -19.35 1.83 -13.07
N LEU A 38 -18.79 1.00 -12.19
CA LEU A 38 -19.15 -0.41 -12.11
C LEU A 38 -20.65 -0.60 -11.84
N PRO A 39 -21.28 0.08 -10.86
CA PRO A 39 -22.72 -0.03 -10.66
C PRO A 39 -23.55 0.35 -11.87
N GLU A 40 -23.13 1.39 -12.56
CA GLU A 40 -23.86 1.96 -13.71
C GLU A 40 -23.85 1.06 -14.95
N TYR A 41 -22.81 0.23 -15.09
CA TYR A 41 -22.61 -0.62 -16.28
C TYR A 41 -22.68 -2.11 -15.96
N LEU A 42 -22.97 -2.50 -14.73
CA LEU A 42 -23.04 -3.89 -14.31
C LEU A 42 -24.07 -4.69 -15.12
N TRP A 43 -25.18 -4.08 -15.52
CA TRP A 43 -26.19 -4.69 -16.37
C TRP A 43 -25.64 -5.13 -17.72
N ILE A 44 -24.74 -4.35 -18.34
CA ILE A 44 -24.04 -4.71 -19.58
C ILE A 44 -23.08 -5.88 -19.29
N GLY A 45 -22.34 -5.79 -18.18
CA GLY A 45 -21.42 -6.86 -17.75
C GLY A 45 -22.11 -8.19 -17.53
N LEU A 46 -23.30 -8.20 -16.95
CA LEU A 46 -24.12 -9.40 -16.77
C LEU A 46 -24.58 -10.00 -18.10
N ILE A 47 -24.99 -9.19 -19.07
CA ILE A 47 -25.34 -9.66 -20.41
C ILE A 47 -24.12 -10.26 -21.11
N MET A 48 -22.99 -9.58 -21.05
CA MET A 48 -21.75 -10.06 -21.65
C MET A 48 -21.22 -11.35 -20.99
N ASP A 49 -21.36 -11.51 -19.67
CA ASP A 49 -20.97 -12.72 -18.95
C ASP A 49 -21.86 -13.90 -19.32
N TYR A 50 -23.17 -13.66 -19.42
CA TYR A 50 -24.14 -14.72 -19.72
C TYR A 50 -23.99 -15.28 -21.15
N TYR A 51 -23.81 -14.41 -22.16
CA TYR A 51 -23.74 -14.81 -23.56
C TYR A 51 -22.31 -15.05 -24.07
N GLY A 52 -21.29 -14.65 -23.30
CA GLY A 52 -19.94 -14.53 -23.80
C GLY A 52 -19.73 -13.33 -24.73
N ARG A 53 -18.46 -13.07 -25.07
CA ARG A 53 -18.09 -11.83 -25.78
C ARG A 53 -18.79 -11.65 -27.13
N ASP A 54 -18.71 -12.65 -28.00
CA ASP A 54 -19.18 -12.49 -29.39
C ASP A 54 -20.71 -12.37 -29.47
N GLU A 55 -21.42 -13.22 -28.78
CA GLU A 55 -22.88 -13.18 -28.75
C GLU A 55 -23.37 -12.00 -27.89
N GLY A 56 -22.67 -11.68 -26.81
CA GLY A 56 -22.94 -10.52 -25.97
C GLY A 56 -22.89 -9.21 -26.77
N PHE A 57 -21.88 -9.02 -27.62
CA PHE A 57 -21.80 -7.86 -28.51
C PHE A 57 -22.99 -7.78 -29.48
N LYS A 58 -23.43 -8.90 -30.04
CA LYS A 58 -24.61 -8.93 -30.94
C LYS A 58 -25.88 -8.51 -30.17
N ARG A 59 -26.11 -9.12 -28.99
CA ARG A 59 -27.28 -8.79 -28.15
C ARG A 59 -27.28 -7.32 -27.74
N MET A 60 -26.13 -6.82 -27.32
CA MET A 60 -25.99 -5.41 -26.99
C MET A 60 -26.21 -4.50 -28.19
N HIS A 61 -25.67 -4.84 -29.37
CA HIS A 61 -25.96 -4.10 -30.60
C HIS A 61 -27.47 -4.00 -30.89
N ASP A 62 -28.19 -5.13 -30.79
CA ASP A 62 -29.63 -5.17 -31.01
C ASP A 62 -30.40 -4.29 -30.01
N ILE A 63 -29.99 -4.30 -28.73
CA ILE A 63 -30.54 -3.41 -27.70
C ILE A 63 -30.30 -1.94 -28.04
N LEU A 64 -29.08 -1.58 -28.49
CA LEU A 64 -28.74 -0.20 -28.85
C LEU A 64 -29.54 0.29 -30.08
N VAL A 65 -29.63 -0.58 -31.09
CA VAL A 65 -30.44 -0.27 -32.31
C VAL A 65 -31.91 -0.08 -31.94
N MET A 66 -32.47 -0.94 -31.10
CA MET A 66 -33.83 -0.84 -30.62
C MET A 66 -34.05 0.45 -29.84
N THR A 67 -33.17 0.81 -28.91
CA THR A 67 -33.22 2.01 -28.09
C THR A 67 -33.29 3.29 -28.99
N ILE A 68 -32.48 3.31 -30.06
CA ILE A 68 -32.47 4.42 -31.03
C ILE A 68 -33.76 4.45 -31.86
N LYS A 69 -34.23 3.30 -32.36
CA LYS A 69 -35.45 3.20 -33.18
C LYS A 69 -36.70 3.63 -32.42
N GLU A 70 -36.78 3.35 -31.14
CA GLU A 70 -37.92 3.75 -30.30
C GLU A 70 -37.80 5.19 -29.77
N SER A 71 -36.82 5.95 -30.22
CA SER A 71 -36.56 7.30 -29.77
C SER A 71 -36.44 7.45 -28.24
N ILE A 72 -35.87 6.43 -27.60
CA ILE A 72 -35.55 6.48 -26.18
C ILE A 72 -34.23 7.24 -26.05
N GLU A 73 -34.35 8.50 -25.66
CA GLU A 73 -33.20 9.40 -25.53
C GLU A 73 -32.44 9.14 -24.25
N LEU A 74 -31.39 8.33 -24.33
CA LEU A 74 -30.41 8.17 -23.25
C LEU A 74 -29.17 9.02 -23.54
N LYS A 75 -28.70 9.74 -22.55
CA LYS A 75 -27.41 10.45 -22.65
C LYS A 75 -26.25 9.48 -22.69
N THR A 76 -26.30 8.44 -21.85
CA THR A 76 -25.33 7.37 -21.77
C THR A 76 -26.04 6.04 -21.46
N LEU A 77 -25.32 4.92 -21.52
CA LEU A 77 -25.82 3.59 -21.15
C LEU A 77 -25.85 3.34 -19.64
N ARG A 78 -25.80 4.39 -18.82
CA ARG A 78 -25.89 4.23 -17.36
C ARG A 78 -27.25 3.72 -16.97
N ILE A 79 -27.27 2.74 -16.08
CA ILE A 79 -28.55 2.20 -15.58
C ILE A 79 -29.37 3.28 -14.85
N SER A 80 -28.72 4.21 -14.14
CA SER A 80 -29.39 5.33 -13.50
C SER A 80 -30.10 6.26 -14.49
N GLU A 81 -29.58 6.43 -15.71
CA GLU A 81 -30.26 7.19 -16.76
C GLU A 81 -31.50 6.44 -17.29
N ILE A 82 -31.42 5.11 -17.40
CA ILE A 82 -32.56 4.28 -17.77
C ILE A 82 -33.65 4.33 -16.69
N MET A 83 -33.25 4.29 -15.42
CA MET A 83 -34.19 4.37 -14.29
C MET A 83 -34.87 5.73 -14.15
N LYS A 84 -34.29 6.81 -14.67
CA LYS A 84 -34.89 8.16 -14.71
C LYS A 84 -35.89 8.37 -15.84
N LEU A 85 -36.02 7.45 -16.80
CA LEU A 85 -37.05 7.53 -17.82
C LEU A 85 -38.43 7.56 -17.18
N ASP A 86 -39.40 8.21 -17.88
CA ASP A 86 -40.79 8.09 -17.49
C ASP A 86 -41.26 6.61 -17.52
N ASP A 87 -42.28 6.28 -16.75
CA ASP A 87 -42.68 4.89 -16.53
C ASP A 87 -43.08 4.18 -17.83
N VAL A 88 -43.61 4.88 -18.83
CA VAL A 88 -43.97 4.30 -20.10
C VAL A 88 -42.74 3.90 -20.91
N LYS A 89 -41.78 4.81 -21.03
CA LYS A 89 -40.51 4.55 -21.73
C LYS A 89 -39.65 3.51 -21.02
N LYS A 90 -39.60 3.60 -19.70
CA LYS A 90 -38.89 2.62 -18.86
C LYS A 90 -39.43 1.23 -19.05
N LYS A 91 -40.74 1.05 -18.96
CA LYS A 91 -41.41 -0.24 -19.20
C LYS A 91 -41.15 -0.74 -20.62
N SER A 92 -41.33 0.13 -21.66
CA SER A 92 -41.02 -0.22 -23.05
C SER A 92 -39.58 -0.69 -23.20
N PHE A 93 -38.61 0.04 -22.62
CA PHE A 93 -37.21 -0.33 -22.67
C PHE A 93 -36.99 -1.76 -22.12
N PHE A 94 -37.43 -2.05 -20.89
CA PHE A 94 -37.21 -3.37 -20.30
C PHE A 94 -38.00 -4.51 -20.99
N GLU A 95 -39.19 -4.24 -21.51
CA GLU A 95 -39.92 -5.21 -22.32
C GLU A 95 -39.18 -5.55 -23.60
N ASN A 96 -38.55 -4.59 -24.24
CA ASN A 96 -37.79 -4.80 -25.46
C ASN A 96 -36.45 -5.47 -25.20
N VAL A 97 -35.75 -5.10 -24.12
CA VAL A 97 -34.55 -5.82 -23.68
C VAL A 97 -34.87 -7.31 -23.46
N ALA A 98 -35.99 -7.61 -22.78
CA ALA A 98 -36.40 -9.00 -22.53
C ALA A 98 -36.84 -9.78 -23.76
N LYS A 99 -37.12 -9.14 -24.91
CA LYS A 99 -37.28 -9.83 -26.21
C LYS A 99 -35.96 -10.23 -26.84
N ILE A 100 -34.89 -9.53 -26.53
CA ILE A 100 -33.56 -9.72 -27.12
C ILE A 100 -32.72 -10.67 -26.27
N ILE A 101 -32.84 -10.61 -24.94
CA ILE A 101 -32.09 -11.45 -24.01
C ILE A 101 -33.00 -12.33 -23.15
N GLN A 102 -32.44 -13.41 -22.60
CA GLN A 102 -33.13 -14.22 -21.60
C GLN A 102 -33.14 -13.45 -20.26
N ASN A 103 -34.26 -13.51 -19.55
CA ASN A 103 -34.44 -12.78 -18.28
C ASN A 103 -33.40 -13.14 -17.22
N VAL A 104 -32.94 -14.38 -17.21
CA VAL A 104 -31.91 -14.90 -16.31
C VAL A 104 -30.60 -14.09 -16.37
N ALA A 105 -30.29 -13.50 -17.53
CA ALA A 105 -29.06 -12.70 -17.68
C ALA A 105 -29.03 -11.47 -16.75
N LEU A 106 -30.18 -10.86 -16.45
CA LEU A 106 -30.29 -9.68 -15.57
C LEU A 106 -30.91 -10.01 -14.20
N ALA A 107 -31.30 -11.27 -13.96
CA ALA A 107 -31.87 -11.70 -12.68
C ALA A 107 -30.97 -11.37 -11.46
N PRO A 108 -29.62 -11.41 -11.54
CA PRO A 108 -28.76 -11.03 -10.40
C PRO A 108 -29.00 -9.60 -9.89
N LEU A 109 -29.36 -8.64 -10.77
CA LEU A 109 -29.65 -7.27 -10.35
C LEU A 109 -30.93 -7.13 -9.55
N THR A 110 -31.83 -8.13 -9.55
CA THR A 110 -33.03 -8.12 -8.71
C THR A 110 -32.73 -8.31 -7.22
N LEU A 111 -31.48 -8.61 -6.85
CA LEU A 111 -31.00 -8.58 -5.47
C LEU A 111 -30.78 -7.16 -4.96
N VAL A 112 -30.41 -6.25 -5.87
CA VAL A 112 -30.11 -4.83 -5.60
C VAL A 112 -31.32 -3.96 -5.91
N PHE A 113 -31.97 -4.22 -7.04
CA PHE A 113 -33.18 -3.55 -7.44
C PHE A 113 -34.40 -4.25 -6.82
N THR A 114 -34.86 -3.70 -5.70
CA THR A 114 -35.95 -4.31 -4.94
C THR A 114 -37.32 -4.01 -5.53
N VAL A 115 -38.33 -4.79 -5.13
CA VAL A 115 -39.72 -4.58 -5.57
C VAL A 115 -40.25 -3.22 -5.17
N SER A 116 -39.80 -2.69 -4.02
CA SER A 116 -40.24 -1.38 -3.51
C SER A 116 -39.76 -0.21 -4.35
N GLU A 117 -38.53 -0.31 -4.91
CA GLU A 117 -37.86 0.80 -5.59
C GLU A 117 -37.91 0.69 -7.11
N TYR A 118 -37.80 -0.52 -7.63
CA TYR A 118 -37.77 -0.78 -9.08
C TYR A 118 -38.72 -1.90 -9.48
N PRO A 119 -40.03 -1.79 -9.21
CA PRO A 119 -40.98 -2.88 -9.39
C PRO A 119 -41.09 -3.39 -10.84
N GLU A 120 -40.97 -2.51 -11.83
CA GLU A 120 -41.02 -2.89 -13.24
C GLU A 120 -39.80 -3.74 -13.67
N PHE A 121 -38.62 -3.44 -13.11
CA PHE A 121 -37.41 -4.22 -13.37
C PHE A 121 -37.55 -5.61 -12.75
N VAL A 122 -37.89 -5.68 -11.46
CA VAL A 122 -38.02 -6.97 -10.73
C VAL A 122 -39.10 -7.85 -11.36
N LYS A 123 -40.28 -7.29 -11.67
CA LYS A 123 -41.34 -8.00 -12.35
C LYS A 123 -40.90 -8.63 -13.68
N LYS A 124 -39.96 -7.98 -14.38
CA LYS A 124 -39.51 -8.42 -15.69
C LYS A 124 -38.41 -9.43 -15.64
N PHE A 125 -37.41 -9.24 -14.75
CA PHE A 125 -36.16 -10.01 -14.76
C PHE A 125 -36.02 -11.00 -13.60
N HIS A 126 -36.92 -11.03 -12.62
CA HIS A 126 -36.94 -12.09 -11.62
C HIS A 126 -37.35 -13.41 -12.30
N ASP A 127 -36.43 -14.37 -12.33
CA ASP A 127 -36.58 -15.63 -13.06
C ASP A 127 -36.95 -16.83 -12.15
N GLY A 128 -37.12 -16.61 -10.84
CA GLY A 128 -37.40 -17.65 -9.85
C GLY A 128 -36.17 -18.43 -9.38
N SER A 129 -34.96 -18.10 -9.84
CA SER A 129 -33.74 -18.68 -9.29
C SER A 129 -33.54 -18.29 -7.82
N ASP A 130 -32.86 -19.15 -7.08
CA ASP A 130 -32.60 -18.90 -5.66
C ASP A 130 -31.63 -17.71 -5.46
N ILE A 131 -31.61 -17.18 -4.24
CA ILE A 131 -30.81 -16.00 -3.90
C ILE A 131 -29.33 -16.28 -4.05
N GLU A 132 -28.86 -17.46 -3.63
CA GLU A 132 -27.43 -17.80 -3.65
C GLU A 132 -26.91 -17.88 -5.09
N THR A 133 -27.64 -18.50 -6.00
CA THR A 133 -27.27 -18.54 -7.45
C THR A 133 -27.14 -17.12 -8.02
N ARG A 134 -28.11 -16.23 -7.73
CA ARG A 134 -28.04 -14.84 -8.23
C ARG A 134 -26.90 -14.06 -7.59
N LYS A 135 -26.60 -14.26 -6.30
CA LYS A 135 -25.51 -13.67 -5.56
C LYS A 135 -24.14 -14.09 -6.14
N GLU A 136 -23.94 -15.39 -6.38
CA GLU A 136 -22.71 -15.91 -6.97
C GLU A 136 -22.42 -15.28 -8.34
N VAL A 137 -23.45 -15.16 -9.20
CA VAL A 137 -23.30 -14.52 -10.50
C VAL A 137 -22.96 -13.04 -10.36
N LEU A 138 -23.65 -12.33 -9.45
CA LEU A 138 -23.41 -10.91 -9.18
C LEU A 138 -21.96 -10.68 -8.74
N GLU A 139 -21.49 -11.42 -7.72
CA GLU A 139 -20.13 -11.31 -7.20
C GLU A 139 -19.08 -11.67 -8.25
N ARG A 140 -19.32 -12.72 -9.03
CA ARG A 140 -18.40 -13.15 -10.10
C ARG A 140 -18.24 -12.06 -11.17
N VAL A 141 -19.34 -11.47 -11.64
CA VAL A 141 -19.29 -10.43 -12.66
C VAL A 141 -18.67 -9.16 -12.11
N MET A 142 -19.03 -8.75 -10.89
CA MET A 142 -18.40 -7.63 -10.22
C MET A 142 -16.89 -7.84 -10.08
N SER A 143 -16.43 -9.02 -9.70
CA SER A 143 -15.01 -9.36 -9.59
C SER A 143 -14.27 -9.19 -10.92
N LYS A 144 -14.85 -9.63 -12.04
CA LYS A 144 -14.29 -9.44 -13.39
C LYS A 144 -14.19 -7.96 -13.78
N LEU A 145 -15.14 -7.13 -13.35
CA LEU A 145 -15.23 -5.73 -13.72
C LEU A 145 -14.48 -4.77 -12.78
N MET A 146 -14.10 -5.24 -11.59
CA MET A 146 -13.52 -4.42 -10.53
C MET A 146 -12.29 -3.64 -10.97
N ASN A 147 -11.39 -4.28 -11.69
CA ASN A 147 -10.26 -3.61 -12.29
C ASN A 147 -10.68 -3.04 -13.65
N HIS A 148 -10.70 -1.71 -13.74
CA HIS A 148 -11.03 -0.97 -14.96
C HIS A 148 -10.14 -1.32 -16.18
N GLN A 149 -9.09 -2.09 -16.00
CA GLN A 149 -8.17 -2.52 -17.06
C GLN A 149 -8.40 -3.96 -17.53
N THR A 150 -9.35 -4.69 -16.97
CA THR A 150 -9.72 -6.01 -17.45
C THR A 150 -10.24 -5.96 -18.90
N ASN A 151 -10.25 -7.11 -19.54
CA ASN A 151 -10.81 -7.26 -20.89
C ASN A 151 -12.31 -6.94 -20.87
N GLU A 152 -13.01 -7.46 -19.88
CA GLU A 152 -14.45 -7.30 -19.70
C GLU A 152 -14.83 -5.82 -19.44
N ALA A 153 -14.10 -5.12 -18.57
CA ALA A 153 -14.31 -3.69 -18.38
C ALA A 153 -14.02 -2.88 -19.64
N THR A 154 -13.06 -3.32 -20.47
CA THR A 154 -12.77 -2.67 -21.75
C THR A 154 -13.87 -2.93 -22.79
N ASP A 155 -14.45 -4.14 -22.81
CA ASP A 155 -15.59 -4.47 -23.67
C ASP A 155 -16.80 -3.58 -23.33
N ILE A 156 -17.07 -3.36 -22.06
CA ILE A 156 -18.14 -2.43 -21.61
C ILE A 156 -17.85 -1.00 -22.05
N ARG A 157 -16.64 -0.50 -21.85
CA ARG A 157 -16.23 0.84 -22.29
C ARG A 157 -16.39 1.01 -23.79
N PHE A 158 -16.05 -0.01 -24.56
CA PHE A 158 -16.27 -0.02 -25.99
C PHE A 158 -17.77 0.11 -26.34
N LEU A 159 -18.66 -0.60 -25.67
CA LEU A 159 -20.11 -0.52 -25.91
C LEU A 159 -20.67 0.87 -25.59
N VAL A 160 -20.20 1.50 -24.51
CA VAL A 160 -20.57 2.88 -24.15
C VAL A 160 -20.12 3.87 -25.23
N LEU A 161 -18.88 3.71 -25.71
CA LEU A 161 -18.32 4.50 -26.79
C LEU A 161 -19.08 4.29 -28.11
N TYR A 162 -19.35 3.03 -28.44
CA TYR A 162 -20.07 2.60 -29.63
C TYR A 162 -21.48 3.21 -29.70
N TYR A 163 -22.20 3.22 -28.58
CA TYR A 163 -23.50 3.87 -28.49
C TYR A 163 -23.40 5.38 -28.81
N SER A 164 -22.42 6.07 -28.27
CA SER A 164 -22.19 7.49 -28.53
C SER A 164 -21.82 7.76 -30.00
N MET A 165 -21.08 6.82 -30.62
CA MET A 165 -20.79 6.91 -32.07
C MET A 165 -22.05 6.71 -32.92
N MET A 166 -22.91 5.74 -32.58
CA MET A 166 -24.17 5.50 -33.25
C MET A 166 -25.10 6.74 -33.22
N LEU A 167 -25.04 7.52 -32.15
CA LEU A 167 -25.79 8.77 -31.98
C LEU A 167 -25.13 9.97 -32.64
N GLY A 168 -23.96 9.81 -33.26
CA GLY A 168 -23.22 10.92 -33.86
C GLY A 168 -22.69 11.95 -32.84
N ARG A 169 -22.55 11.57 -31.58
CA ARG A 169 -22.12 12.46 -30.47
C ARG A 169 -20.61 12.56 -30.33
N MET A 170 -19.85 11.81 -31.13
CA MET A 170 -18.38 11.79 -31.06
C MET A 170 -17.77 12.20 -32.41
N HIS A 171 -16.78 13.09 -32.31
CA HIS A 171 -15.91 13.40 -33.43
C HIS A 171 -14.56 12.70 -33.22
N MET A 172 -14.23 11.78 -34.09
CA MET A 172 -12.98 11.04 -34.07
C MET A 172 -12.29 11.09 -35.42
N LEU A 173 -10.98 10.93 -35.44
CA LEU A 173 -10.23 10.79 -36.68
C LEU A 173 -10.59 9.46 -37.37
N GLN A 174 -10.55 9.44 -38.69
CA GLN A 174 -10.96 8.29 -39.52
C GLN A 174 -10.18 6.99 -39.10
N ASP A 175 -8.89 7.12 -38.87
CA ASP A 175 -8.04 5.97 -38.45
C ASP A 175 -8.41 5.41 -37.06
N GLN A 176 -8.93 6.28 -36.18
CA GLN A 176 -9.41 5.85 -34.85
C GLN A 176 -10.75 5.10 -34.99
N VAL A 177 -11.64 5.58 -35.82
CA VAL A 177 -12.92 4.93 -36.10
C VAL A 177 -12.68 3.53 -36.67
N GLU A 178 -11.78 3.39 -37.66
CA GLU A 178 -11.43 2.10 -38.26
C GLU A 178 -10.89 1.10 -37.22
N LYS A 179 -10.03 1.56 -36.30
CA LYS A 179 -9.52 0.73 -35.21
C LYS A 179 -10.64 0.27 -34.27
N LEU A 180 -11.56 1.15 -33.91
CA LEU A 180 -12.70 0.83 -33.05
C LEU A 180 -13.66 -0.15 -33.72
N GLN A 181 -13.90 -0.03 -35.03
CA GLN A 181 -14.74 -0.95 -35.79
C GLN A 181 -14.20 -2.38 -35.83
N LEU A 182 -12.87 -2.55 -35.71
CA LEU A 182 -12.23 -3.86 -35.64
C LEU A 182 -12.37 -4.53 -34.27
N TYR A 183 -12.57 -3.75 -33.20
CA TYR A 183 -12.51 -4.24 -31.83
C TYR A 183 -13.40 -5.46 -31.53
N PRO A 184 -14.69 -5.50 -31.94
CA PRO A 184 -15.55 -6.65 -31.67
C PRO A 184 -15.10 -7.96 -32.36
N TYR A 185 -14.30 -7.87 -33.43
CA TYR A 185 -13.95 -8.98 -34.30
C TYR A 185 -12.54 -9.54 -34.06
N ILE A 186 -11.77 -8.95 -33.16
CA ILE A 186 -10.41 -9.37 -32.86
C ILE A 186 -10.30 -9.95 -31.44
N SER A 187 -9.46 -10.95 -31.28
CA SER A 187 -9.17 -11.54 -29.95
C SER A 187 -8.52 -10.54 -29.01
N HIS A 188 -8.74 -10.71 -27.72
CA HIS A 188 -8.06 -9.92 -26.70
C HIS A 188 -6.52 -10.08 -26.72
N ASP A 189 -6.01 -11.17 -27.25
CA ASP A 189 -4.57 -11.44 -27.35
C ASP A 189 -3.94 -10.89 -28.64
N ASP A 190 -4.74 -10.26 -29.52
CA ASP A 190 -4.26 -9.65 -30.76
C ASP A 190 -3.31 -8.48 -30.46
N VAL A 191 -2.18 -8.44 -31.15
CA VAL A 191 -1.15 -7.40 -30.98
C VAL A 191 -1.73 -5.97 -31.14
N ARG A 192 -2.74 -5.79 -31.97
CA ARG A 192 -3.43 -4.50 -32.22
C ARG A 192 -4.12 -3.96 -30.95
N MET A 193 -4.44 -4.85 -29.99
CA MET A 193 -5.03 -4.46 -28.71
C MET A 193 -4.13 -3.54 -27.89
N GLN A 194 -2.83 -3.55 -28.11
CA GLN A 194 -1.90 -2.62 -27.45
C GLN A 194 -2.20 -1.15 -27.78
N MET A 195 -2.76 -0.87 -28.98
CA MET A 195 -3.17 0.47 -29.38
C MET A 195 -4.67 0.73 -29.21
N ILE A 196 -5.50 -0.28 -29.44
CA ILE A 196 -6.96 -0.11 -29.40
C ILE A 196 -7.48 0.04 -27.96
N ARG A 197 -6.97 -0.73 -26.99
CA ARG A 197 -7.39 -0.61 -25.58
C ARG A 197 -7.16 0.78 -24.98
N PRO A 198 -5.97 1.39 -25.10
CA PRO A 198 -5.76 2.75 -24.62
C PRO A 198 -6.66 3.77 -25.31
N LEU A 199 -6.92 3.61 -26.63
CA LEU A 199 -7.83 4.46 -27.37
C LEU A 199 -9.26 4.39 -26.80
N ILE A 200 -9.80 3.18 -26.59
CA ILE A 200 -11.12 2.98 -25.99
C ILE A 200 -11.20 3.65 -24.62
N ARG A 201 -10.23 3.39 -23.75
CA ARG A 201 -10.21 3.89 -22.38
C ARG A 201 -10.12 5.41 -22.31
N ALA A 202 -9.25 6.02 -23.10
CA ALA A 202 -9.11 7.46 -23.15
C ALA A 202 -10.36 8.14 -23.72
N SER A 203 -10.92 7.59 -24.81
CA SER A 203 -12.12 8.17 -25.44
C SER A 203 -13.36 8.05 -24.54
N GLU A 204 -13.52 6.94 -23.81
CA GLU A 204 -14.61 6.78 -22.86
C GLU A 204 -14.46 7.73 -21.67
N MET A 205 -13.26 7.96 -21.18
CA MET A 205 -13.02 8.94 -20.10
C MET A 205 -13.44 10.35 -20.51
N ILE A 206 -13.11 10.77 -21.71
CA ILE A 206 -13.53 12.10 -22.23
C ILE A 206 -15.06 12.23 -22.29
N LEU A 207 -15.76 11.17 -22.69
CA LEU A 207 -17.23 11.18 -22.71
C LEU A 207 -17.85 11.34 -21.32
N LEU A 208 -17.21 10.81 -20.29
CA LEU A 208 -17.72 10.85 -18.93
C LEU A 208 -17.64 12.23 -18.28
N GLU A 209 -16.71 13.07 -18.72
CA GLU A 209 -16.62 14.46 -18.25
C GLU A 209 -17.86 15.27 -18.59
N MET A 210 -18.59 14.84 -19.60
CA MET A 210 -19.82 15.51 -20.07
C MET A 210 -21.08 15.06 -19.31
N VAL A 211 -21.00 14.12 -18.41
CA VAL A 211 -22.18 13.54 -17.75
C VAL A 211 -22.02 13.54 -16.23
N GLU A 212 -22.97 14.17 -15.57
CA GLU A 212 -23.05 14.24 -14.12
C GLU A 212 -23.22 12.87 -13.47
N VAL A 213 -22.51 12.65 -12.36
CA VAL A 213 -22.61 11.40 -11.59
C VAL A 213 -23.89 11.42 -10.76
N ASN A 214 -24.69 10.38 -10.85
CA ASN A 214 -25.85 10.20 -9.97
C ASN A 214 -25.40 9.59 -8.63
N LYS A 215 -25.00 10.44 -7.69
CA LYS A 215 -24.48 10.02 -6.39
C LYS A 215 -25.53 9.27 -5.58
N GLU A 216 -26.75 9.71 -5.58
CA GLU A 216 -27.87 9.07 -4.84
C GLU A 216 -28.07 7.61 -5.28
N TYR A 217 -28.05 7.35 -6.60
CA TYR A 217 -28.10 6.01 -7.14
C TYR A 217 -26.91 5.15 -6.69
N LEU A 218 -25.70 5.71 -6.73
CA LEU A 218 -24.49 4.98 -6.35
C LEU A 218 -24.49 4.62 -4.86
N ASP A 219 -24.85 5.58 -4.01
CA ASP A 219 -24.93 5.35 -2.57
C ASP A 219 -25.98 4.27 -2.24
N LEU A 220 -27.15 4.31 -2.90
CA LEU A 220 -28.16 3.27 -2.77
C LEU A 220 -27.67 1.91 -3.27
N PHE A 221 -27.09 1.87 -4.47
CA PHE A 221 -26.57 0.61 -5.03
C PHE A 221 -25.56 -0.07 -4.09
N TRP A 222 -24.60 0.71 -3.58
CA TRP A 222 -23.58 0.13 -2.69
C TRP A 222 -24.14 -0.27 -1.33
N ALA A 223 -25.13 0.45 -0.82
CA ALA A 223 -25.81 0.05 0.40
C ALA A 223 -26.53 -1.29 0.21
N GLU A 224 -27.35 -1.42 -0.83
CA GLU A 224 -28.12 -2.64 -1.10
C GLU A 224 -27.23 -3.84 -1.39
N VAL A 225 -26.22 -3.70 -2.26
CA VAL A 225 -25.34 -4.83 -2.61
C VAL A 225 -24.52 -5.30 -1.42
N SER A 226 -24.14 -4.39 -0.52
CA SER A 226 -23.40 -4.74 0.69
C SER A 226 -24.23 -5.51 1.72
N THR A 227 -25.57 -5.33 1.72
CA THR A 227 -26.46 -6.07 2.64
C THR A 227 -26.75 -7.49 2.18
N VAL A 228 -26.72 -7.76 0.87
CA VAL A 228 -27.03 -9.09 0.31
C VAL A 228 -25.80 -9.96 0.08
N THR A 229 -24.60 -9.43 0.29
CA THR A 229 -23.34 -10.16 0.09
C THR A 229 -22.52 -10.22 1.38
N ASP A 230 -21.74 -11.30 1.57
CA ASP A 230 -20.98 -11.50 2.80
C ASP A 230 -19.55 -10.96 2.67
N CYS A 231 -19.00 -10.47 3.79
CA CYS A 231 -17.57 -10.15 3.86
C CYS A 231 -16.72 -11.39 3.67
N LYS A 232 -15.72 -11.31 2.77
CA LYS A 232 -14.69 -12.33 2.56
C LYS A 232 -13.38 -11.81 3.17
N LEU A 233 -13.33 -11.81 4.51
CA LEU A 233 -12.22 -11.25 5.27
C LEU A 233 -10.99 -12.16 5.22
N TYR A 234 -9.81 -11.55 5.08
CA TYR A 234 -8.53 -12.24 5.07
C TYR A 234 -7.40 -11.34 5.53
N THR A 235 -6.30 -11.96 5.99
CA THR A 235 -5.00 -11.34 6.17
C THR A 235 -4.00 -11.93 5.18
N ILE A 236 -2.98 -11.16 4.82
CA ILE A 236 -1.85 -11.70 4.07
C ILE A 236 -0.98 -12.48 5.07
N LYS A 237 -0.91 -13.80 4.88
CA LYS A 237 -0.05 -14.66 5.71
C LYS A 237 1.28 -14.83 5.01
N PHE A 238 2.36 -14.56 5.72
CA PHE A 238 3.71 -14.88 5.26
C PHE A 238 4.06 -16.30 5.72
N PRO A 239 4.83 -17.06 4.91
CA PRO A 239 5.34 -18.34 5.35
C PRO A 239 6.15 -18.19 6.65
N ALA A 240 6.01 -19.15 7.56
CA ALA A 240 6.85 -19.20 8.74
C ALA A 240 8.32 -19.39 8.30
N GLU A 241 9.15 -18.41 8.58
CA GLU A 241 10.59 -18.54 8.37
C GLU A 241 11.17 -19.41 9.49
N GLU A 242 12.17 -20.27 9.16
CA GLU A 242 12.94 -20.95 10.19
C GLU A 242 13.56 -19.90 11.12
N ASN A 243 13.28 -19.98 12.41
CA ASN A 243 13.78 -19.04 13.40
C ASN A 243 15.26 -19.32 13.73
N ASN A 244 16.16 -18.93 12.86
CA ASN A 244 17.60 -19.00 13.06
C ASN A 244 18.15 -17.80 13.85
N GLY A 245 17.28 -16.97 14.42
CA GLY A 245 17.67 -15.77 15.17
C GLY A 245 18.54 -16.08 16.37
N ARG A 246 18.34 -17.23 17.07
CA ARG A 246 19.15 -17.63 18.21
C ARG A 246 20.58 -17.98 17.81
N GLU A 247 20.77 -18.76 16.73
CA GLU A 247 22.10 -19.07 16.20
C GLU A 247 22.88 -17.79 15.86
N TYR A 248 22.22 -16.86 15.17
CA TYR A 248 22.84 -15.59 14.85
C TYR A 248 23.15 -14.74 16.09
N LEU A 249 22.25 -14.72 17.07
CA LEU A 249 22.46 -14.01 18.34
C LEU A 249 23.71 -14.49 19.06
N GLU A 250 23.98 -15.81 19.07
CA GLU A 250 25.18 -16.41 19.67
C GLU A 250 26.44 -15.91 18.96
N ILE A 251 26.44 -15.87 17.61
CA ILE A 251 27.58 -15.38 16.81
C ILE A 251 27.85 -13.91 17.16
N ILE A 252 26.81 -13.06 17.11
CA ILE A 252 26.96 -11.63 17.43
C ILE A 252 27.37 -11.41 18.88
N HIS A 253 26.88 -12.24 19.81
CA HIS A 253 27.29 -12.16 21.21
C HIS A 253 28.79 -12.40 21.39
N GLU A 254 29.37 -13.40 20.71
CA GLU A 254 30.82 -13.68 20.77
C GLU A 254 31.61 -12.48 20.17
N ILE A 255 31.16 -11.91 19.05
CA ILE A 255 31.81 -10.74 18.44
C ILE A 255 31.75 -9.53 19.40
N MET A 256 30.58 -9.27 19.99
CA MET A 256 30.42 -8.16 20.93
C MET A 256 31.22 -8.37 22.22
N SER A 257 31.36 -9.61 22.69
CA SER A 257 32.22 -9.95 23.82
C SER A 257 33.68 -9.65 23.49
N TYR A 258 34.17 -10.03 22.32
CA TYR A 258 35.52 -9.68 21.85
C TYR A 258 35.73 -8.15 21.86
N PHE A 259 34.84 -7.34 21.27
CA PHE A 259 35.00 -5.89 21.30
C PHE A 259 34.92 -5.27 22.67
N ASN A 260 34.09 -5.84 23.58
CA ASN A 260 34.02 -5.42 24.96
C ASN A 260 35.33 -5.68 25.69
N ASP A 261 35.92 -6.88 25.54
CA ASP A 261 37.19 -7.24 26.15
C ASP A 261 38.33 -6.39 25.60
N LEU A 262 38.31 -6.10 24.30
CA LEU A 262 39.24 -5.19 23.66
C LEU A 262 39.15 -3.78 24.25
N TYR A 263 37.94 -3.24 24.44
CA TYR A 263 37.70 -1.94 25.05
C TYR A 263 38.20 -1.88 26.49
N VAL A 264 37.88 -2.89 27.30
CA VAL A 264 38.34 -2.98 28.69
C VAL A 264 39.88 -3.08 28.81
N ALA A 265 40.54 -3.77 27.88
CA ALA A 265 41.98 -3.92 27.84
C ALA A 265 42.75 -2.71 27.26
N ALA A 266 42.14 -1.98 26.29
CA ALA A 266 42.88 -1.02 25.53
C ALA A 266 43.06 0.34 26.20
N CYS A 267 42.00 1.01 26.60
CA CYS A 267 42.07 2.29 27.31
C CYS A 267 40.69 2.88 27.60
N LEU A 268 40.53 3.31 28.81
CA LEU A 268 39.29 3.90 29.34
C LEU A 268 39.04 5.35 28.89
N LEU A 269 40.00 5.99 28.17
CA LEU A 269 39.92 7.40 27.79
C LEU A 269 39.66 7.65 26.31
N ASP A 270 39.49 6.59 25.52
CA ASP A 270 39.15 6.72 24.11
C ASP A 270 37.62 6.88 23.93
N ASN A 271 37.17 8.13 23.80
CA ASN A 271 35.75 8.44 23.60
C ASN A 271 35.22 7.86 22.30
N LYS A 272 36.00 7.75 21.23
CA LYS A 272 35.59 7.15 19.98
C LYS A 272 35.23 5.68 20.16
N MET A 273 36.17 4.91 20.74
CA MET A 273 35.98 3.48 20.97
C MET A 273 34.78 3.25 21.90
N LYS A 274 34.68 4.02 22.99
CA LYS A 274 33.56 3.96 23.93
C LYS A 274 32.23 4.18 23.21
N VAL A 275 32.07 5.23 22.44
CA VAL A 275 30.81 5.59 21.76
C VAL A 275 30.46 4.53 20.70
N LEU A 276 31.41 4.12 19.84
CA LEU A 276 31.13 3.13 18.79
C LEU A 276 30.70 1.78 19.35
N ILE A 277 31.41 1.26 20.36
CA ILE A 277 31.04 0.00 20.99
C ILE A 277 29.72 0.11 21.74
N SER A 278 29.43 1.25 22.38
CA SER A 278 28.17 1.48 23.09
C SER A 278 26.97 1.51 22.11
N ILE A 279 27.09 2.16 20.95
CA ILE A 279 26.08 2.17 19.90
C ILE A 279 25.84 0.75 19.36
N ALA A 280 26.92 0.00 19.07
CA ALA A 280 26.81 -1.38 18.63
C ALA A 280 26.19 -2.29 19.69
N THR A 281 26.53 -2.06 21.00
CA THR A 281 25.91 -2.79 22.11
C THR A 281 24.42 -2.51 22.21
N TYR A 282 24.00 -1.26 21.98
CA TYR A 282 22.58 -0.90 21.96
C TYR A 282 21.85 -1.62 20.81
N SER A 283 22.40 -1.61 19.61
CA SER A 283 21.87 -2.34 18.45
C SER A 283 21.79 -3.86 18.72
N TYR A 284 22.83 -4.45 19.31
CA TYR A 284 22.83 -5.85 19.73
C TYR A 284 21.72 -6.16 20.74
N LYS A 285 21.51 -5.31 21.76
CA LYS A 285 20.44 -5.50 22.75
C LYS A 285 19.06 -5.40 22.12
N ARG A 286 18.84 -4.48 21.18
CA ARG A 286 17.58 -4.39 20.41
C ARG A 286 17.30 -5.68 19.62
N PHE A 287 18.33 -6.23 18.98
CA PHE A 287 18.20 -7.53 18.30
C PHE A 287 17.95 -8.68 19.29
N LYS A 288 18.63 -8.70 20.43
CA LYS A 288 18.40 -9.69 21.47
C LYS A 288 16.96 -9.67 21.98
N GLU A 289 16.37 -8.50 22.20
CA GLU A 289 14.94 -8.36 22.54
C GLU A 289 14.05 -8.99 21.45
N ALA A 290 14.35 -8.78 20.17
CA ALA A 290 13.60 -9.37 19.07
C ALA A 290 13.65 -10.90 19.08
N VAL A 291 14.82 -11.49 19.41
CA VAL A 291 15.00 -12.94 19.49
C VAL A 291 14.30 -13.51 20.72
N GLU A 292 14.49 -12.92 21.90
CA GLU A 292 13.99 -13.45 23.18
C GLU A 292 12.46 -13.38 23.29
N HIS A 293 11.85 -12.35 22.66
CA HIS A 293 10.42 -12.12 22.70
C HIS A 293 9.71 -12.39 21.36
N GLU A 294 10.40 -13.02 20.40
CA GLU A 294 9.86 -13.39 19.08
C GLU A 294 9.20 -12.23 18.32
N LEU A 295 9.86 -11.04 18.34
CA LEU A 295 9.29 -9.80 17.81
C LEU A 295 9.50 -9.59 16.30
N PHE A 296 9.96 -10.59 15.56
CA PHE A 296 10.32 -10.40 14.15
C PHE A 296 9.14 -10.07 13.22
N ASN A 297 7.95 -10.55 13.56
CA ASN A 297 6.75 -10.47 12.72
C ASN A 297 5.68 -9.51 13.26
N CYS A 298 6.06 -8.61 14.17
CA CYS A 298 5.12 -7.69 14.81
C CYS A 298 5.52 -6.21 14.64
N ILE A 299 4.66 -5.31 15.08
CA ILE A 299 4.88 -3.85 15.02
C ILE A 299 6.16 -3.45 15.77
N ALA A 300 6.41 -4.03 16.96
CA ALA A 300 7.59 -3.73 17.75
C ALA A 300 8.90 -4.11 17.02
N GLY A 301 8.87 -5.16 16.19
CA GLY A 301 10.00 -5.51 15.33
C GLY A 301 10.39 -4.39 14.38
N ARG A 302 9.40 -3.67 13.81
CA ARG A 302 9.67 -2.51 12.92
C ARG A 302 10.44 -1.41 13.64
N SER A 303 10.10 -1.13 14.90
CA SER A 303 10.86 -0.20 15.74
C SER A 303 12.30 -0.67 15.96
N ILE A 304 12.50 -1.96 16.15
CA ILE A 304 13.83 -2.52 16.40
C ILE A 304 14.75 -2.32 15.19
N ILE A 305 14.35 -2.78 14.01
CA ILE A 305 15.21 -2.66 12.82
C ILE A 305 15.44 -1.20 12.43
N ARG A 306 14.43 -0.35 12.55
CA ARG A 306 14.55 1.09 12.30
C ARG A 306 15.66 1.73 13.15
N VAL A 307 15.69 1.41 14.44
CA VAL A 307 16.71 1.93 15.35
C VAL A 307 18.09 1.39 14.98
N ILE A 308 18.23 0.09 14.71
CA ILE A 308 19.51 -0.51 14.30
C ILE A 308 20.07 0.18 13.03
N ILE A 309 19.21 0.52 12.07
CA ILE A 309 19.61 1.27 10.86
C ILE A 309 20.09 2.68 11.22
N GLU A 310 19.36 3.38 12.10
CA GLU A 310 19.71 4.73 12.54
C GLU A 310 21.07 4.76 13.23
N GLU A 311 21.33 3.79 14.10
CA GLU A 311 22.59 3.63 14.81
C GLU A 311 23.76 3.35 13.85
N TYR A 312 23.58 2.49 12.87
CA TYR A 312 24.60 2.26 11.83
C TYR A 312 24.94 3.54 11.04
N ILE A 313 23.92 4.28 10.62
CA ILE A 313 24.12 5.57 9.93
C ILE A 313 24.85 6.57 10.84
N MET A 314 24.51 6.62 12.12
CA MET A 314 25.13 7.50 13.10
C MET A 314 26.60 7.14 13.32
N MET A 315 26.96 5.86 13.46
CA MET A 315 28.36 5.42 13.58
C MET A 315 29.21 5.91 12.39
N LYS A 316 28.73 5.70 11.18
CA LYS A 316 29.42 6.18 9.96
C LYS A 316 29.55 7.71 9.91
N TYR A 317 28.47 8.40 10.31
CA TYR A 317 28.45 9.87 10.34
C TYR A 317 29.48 10.43 11.32
N LEU A 318 29.55 9.89 12.53
CA LEU A 318 30.49 10.33 13.55
C LEU A 318 31.95 10.14 13.09
N VAL A 319 32.30 8.97 12.57
CA VAL A 319 33.64 8.69 12.05
C VAL A 319 34.00 9.62 10.88
N LYS A 320 33.05 9.89 9.99
CA LYS A 320 33.28 10.81 8.88
C LYS A 320 33.51 12.24 9.38
N LYS A 321 32.73 12.70 10.35
CA LYS A 321 32.81 14.07 10.89
C LYS A 321 33.99 14.29 11.82
N GLU A 322 34.58 13.25 12.40
CA GLU A 322 35.76 13.33 13.24
C GLU A 322 36.91 14.12 12.58
N GLN A 323 37.07 13.99 11.28
CA GLN A 323 38.11 14.72 10.53
C GLN A 323 37.90 16.25 10.53
N GLU A 324 36.63 16.68 10.57
CA GLU A 324 36.26 18.11 10.60
C GLU A 324 36.11 18.62 12.04
N LYS A 325 35.71 17.75 12.97
CA LYS A 325 35.40 18.04 14.38
C LYS A 325 36.04 16.99 15.30
N PRO A 326 37.26 17.16 15.76
CA PRO A 326 37.93 16.18 16.63
C PRO A 326 37.18 15.86 17.93
N ASN A 327 36.38 16.80 18.45
CA ASN A 327 35.60 16.62 19.68
C ASN A 327 34.19 16.06 19.47
N ILE A 328 33.87 15.56 18.26
CA ILE A 328 32.51 15.12 17.90
C ILE A 328 31.99 14.01 18.82
N TRP A 329 32.86 13.14 19.31
CA TRP A 329 32.52 12.04 20.22
C TRP A 329 31.98 12.58 21.56
N GLN A 330 32.67 13.57 22.12
CA GLN A 330 32.24 14.24 23.35
C GLN A 330 30.99 15.11 23.11
N GLU A 331 30.90 15.76 21.94
CA GLU A 331 29.69 16.51 21.57
C GLU A 331 28.46 15.57 21.46
N PHE A 332 28.63 14.35 20.93
CA PHE A 332 27.56 13.37 20.83
C PHE A 332 27.07 12.89 22.21
N GLU A 333 28.00 12.58 23.11
CA GLU A 333 27.67 12.24 24.49
C GLU A 333 26.92 13.37 25.20
N MET A 334 27.45 14.61 25.11
CA MET A 334 26.83 15.77 25.73
C MET A 334 25.44 16.09 25.14
N TYR A 335 25.25 15.90 23.85
CA TYR A 335 23.95 16.02 23.21
C TYR A 335 22.92 15.06 23.82
N GLY A 336 23.27 13.78 23.99
CA GLY A 336 22.39 12.79 24.61
C GLY A 336 22.00 13.12 26.04
N ILE A 337 22.98 13.57 26.85
CA ILE A 337 22.73 14.01 28.24
C ILE A 337 21.89 15.29 28.25
N GLY A 338 22.12 16.23 27.32
CA GLY A 338 21.31 17.43 27.16
C GLY A 338 19.84 17.19 26.88
N GLN A 339 19.53 16.08 26.16
CA GLN A 339 18.14 15.64 25.95
C GLN A 339 17.48 15.20 27.27
N TYR A 340 18.21 14.47 28.13
CA TYR A 340 17.71 14.11 29.47
C TYR A 340 17.50 15.32 30.36
N LYS A 341 18.42 16.29 30.33
CA LYS A 341 18.24 17.57 31.03
C LYS A 341 16.97 18.30 30.57
N LEU A 342 16.70 18.33 29.26
CA LEU A 342 15.49 18.95 28.72
C LEU A 342 14.21 18.26 29.22
N ILE A 343 14.20 16.93 29.30
CA ILE A 343 13.07 16.16 29.87
C ILE A 343 12.92 16.50 31.37
N LEU A 344 14.02 16.54 32.11
CA LEU A 344 14.03 16.87 33.52
C LEU A 344 13.49 18.30 33.79
N ALA A 345 13.90 19.28 32.98
CA ALA A 345 13.39 20.64 33.06
C ALA A 345 11.87 20.70 32.78
N LYS A 346 11.40 20.00 31.78
CA LYS A 346 9.95 19.87 31.49
C LYS A 346 9.20 19.19 32.63
N HIS A 347 9.77 18.13 33.20
CA HIS A 347 9.18 17.46 34.35
C HIS A 347 9.02 18.39 35.54
N ARG A 348 10.01 19.23 35.82
CA ARG A 348 9.96 20.24 36.89
C ARG A 348 8.91 21.33 36.63
N GLU A 349 8.68 21.68 35.35
CA GLU A 349 7.68 22.69 34.95
C GLU A 349 6.25 22.16 35.03
N PHE A 350 6.01 20.98 34.42
CA PHE A 350 4.65 20.44 34.28
C PHE A 350 4.22 19.53 35.44
N GLY A 351 5.19 18.87 36.10
CA GLY A 351 4.95 17.87 37.13
C GLY A 351 4.28 16.60 36.61
N LEU A 352 4.46 15.48 37.30
CA LEU A 352 3.71 14.27 37.07
C LEU A 352 2.96 13.90 38.33
N ASN A 353 1.62 13.87 38.24
CA ASN A 353 0.77 13.55 39.39
C ASN A 353 0.44 12.04 39.49
N ARG A 354 1.18 11.21 38.78
CA ARG A 354 1.01 9.74 38.75
C ARG A 354 2.35 9.03 38.61
N GLU A 355 2.41 7.79 39.03
CA GLU A 355 3.55 6.90 38.76
C GLU A 355 3.81 6.79 37.25
N SER A 356 5.07 6.90 36.84
CA SER A 356 5.49 6.88 35.45
C SER A 356 6.88 6.25 35.35
N HIS A 357 7.21 5.66 34.20
CA HIS A 357 8.55 5.23 33.86
C HIS A 357 9.55 6.40 33.71
N VAL A 358 9.07 7.63 33.58
CA VAL A 358 9.89 8.84 33.59
C VAL A 358 10.12 9.24 35.05
N ASP A 359 11.24 8.78 35.60
CA ASP A 359 11.66 9.05 36.99
C ASP A 359 12.62 10.23 37.02
N SER A 360 12.18 11.34 37.61
CA SER A 360 12.97 12.57 37.68
C SER A 360 14.25 12.43 38.53
N ASN A 361 14.22 11.66 39.63
CA ASN A 361 15.40 11.47 40.49
C ASN A 361 16.45 10.64 39.74
N TYR A 362 16.00 9.63 38.98
CA TYR A 362 16.92 8.84 38.16
C TYR A 362 17.52 9.68 37.03
N LEU A 363 16.71 10.48 36.33
CA LEU A 363 17.21 11.39 35.29
C LEU A 363 18.19 12.44 35.85
N GLU A 364 17.91 12.99 37.05
CA GLU A 364 18.80 13.93 37.72
C GLU A 364 20.15 13.27 38.04
N THR A 365 20.15 12.03 38.50
CA THR A 365 21.37 11.26 38.74
C THR A 365 22.18 11.09 37.45
N LEU A 366 21.57 10.66 36.37
CA LEU A 366 22.24 10.47 35.08
C LEU A 366 22.82 11.75 34.49
N VAL A 367 22.10 12.86 34.63
CA VAL A 367 22.57 14.17 34.15
C VAL A 367 23.78 14.65 34.96
N ASN A 368 23.77 14.49 36.29
CA ASN A 368 24.84 14.97 37.16
C ASN A 368 26.08 14.06 37.21
N GLU A 369 26.02 12.81 36.72
CA GLU A 369 27.19 11.94 36.59
C GLU A 369 28.26 12.49 35.66
N PHE A 370 27.87 13.22 34.63
CA PHE A 370 28.79 13.74 33.61
C PHE A 370 29.37 15.10 33.95
N LYS A 371 28.52 16.02 34.35
CA LYS A 371 28.84 17.37 34.79
C LYS A 371 27.73 17.89 35.70
N ILE A 372 28.00 18.99 36.39
CA ILE A 372 26.94 19.72 37.10
C ILE A 372 25.87 20.11 36.10
N GLU A 373 24.62 19.76 36.38
CA GLU A 373 23.46 19.98 35.48
C GLU A 373 23.42 21.39 34.87
N GLU A 374 23.70 22.45 35.68
CA GLU A 374 23.67 23.82 35.22
C GLU A 374 24.70 24.16 34.11
N SER A 375 25.75 23.34 33.97
CA SER A 375 26.79 23.49 32.94
C SER A 375 26.51 22.74 31.63
N ILE A 376 25.35 22.09 31.53
CA ILE A 376 24.95 21.28 30.35
C ILE A 376 23.94 22.10 29.56
N ASP A 377 24.24 22.36 28.29
CA ASP A 377 23.29 22.98 27.35
C ASP A 377 22.26 21.97 26.82
N MET A 378 21.05 22.48 26.55
CA MET A 378 19.96 21.69 25.99
C MET A 378 19.76 22.05 24.51
N ASP A 379 20.06 21.14 23.61
CA ASP A 379 19.84 21.35 22.18
C ASP A 379 18.44 20.86 21.80
N THR A 380 17.68 21.68 21.10
CA THR A 380 16.33 21.33 20.57
C THR A 380 16.35 20.91 19.12
N SER A 381 17.51 20.98 18.46
CA SER A 381 17.71 20.54 17.08
C SER A 381 18.17 19.10 17.01
N TYR A 382 18.25 18.54 15.80
CA TYR A 382 18.91 17.27 15.58
C TYR A 382 20.41 17.38 15.80
N PHE A 383 21.04 16.32 16.31
CA PHE A 383 22.50 16.29 16.47
C PHE A 383 23.22 16.71 15.17
N GLY A 384 24.13 17.67 15.28
CA GLY A 384 24.83 18.25 14.14
C GLY A 384 23.94 19.10 13.21
N ASN A 385 22.77 19.54 13.67
CA ASN A 385 21.77 20.30 12.88
C ASN A 385 21.28 19.60 11.60
N GLN A 386 21.41 18.29 11.53
CA GLN A 386 21.02 17.47 10.39
C GLN A 386 20.15 16.31 10.84
N ASN A 387 19.04 16.09 10.12
CA ASN A 387 18.22 14.91 10.35
C ASN A 387 18.93 13.64 9.80
N ILE A 388 18.41 12.48 10.17
CA ILE A 388 19.01 11.18 9.82
C ILE A 388 19.07 10.95 8.30
N ARG A 389 18.14 11.50 7.52
CA ARG A 389 18.13 11.41 6.06
C ARG A 389 19.36 12.07 5.45
N ILE A 390 19.68 13.30 5.88
CA ILE A 390 20.84 14.03 5.38
C ILE A 390 22.13 13.30 5.76
N LYS A 391 22.20 12.78 6.99
CA LYS A 391 23.33 11.96 7.46
C LYS A 391 23.51 10.70 6.59
N ALA A 392 22.41 9.99 6.30
CA ALA A 392 22.44 8.80 5.43
C ALA A 392 22.92 9.13 4.01
N GLU A 393 22.47 10.24 3.42
CA GLU A 393 22.97 10.70 2.11
C GLU A 393 24.45 11.04 2.18
N GLU A 394 24.90 11.69 3.23
CA GLU A 394 26.31 12.08 3.43
C GLU A 394 27.24 10.88 3.55
N VAL A 395 26.82 9.80 4.24
CA VAL A 395 27.64 8.59 4.42
C VAL A 395 27.42 7.51 3.36
N GLY A 396 26.62 7.79 2.32
CA GLY A 396 26.40 6.88 1.19
C GLY A 396 25.35 5.77 1.46
N GLU A 397 24.55 5.88 2.53
CA GLU A 397 23.53 4.91 2.93
C GLU A 397 22.09 5.36 2.58
N LYS A 398 21.95 6.16 1.51
CA LYS A 398 20.65 6.69 1.05
C LYS A 398 19.63 5.59 0.73
N SER A 399 20.07 4.47 0.15
CA SER A 399 19.19 3.36 -0.19
C SER A 399 18.68 2.62 1.05
N LEU A 400 19.55 2.42 2.04
CA LEU A 400 19.18 1.80 3.32
C LEU A 400 18.14 2.67 4.05
N TYR A 401 18.38 3.98 4.09
CA TYR A 401 17.42 4.92 4.66
C TYR A 401 16.08 4.92 3.88
N GLY A 402 16.12 5.13 2.56
CA GLY A 402 14.92 5.37 1.78
C GLY A 402 14.05 4.13 1.50
N LEU A 403 14.55 2.92 1.71
CA LEU A 403 13.78 1.69 1.56
C LEU A 403 13.33 1.14 2.91
N TYR A 404 14.25 0.91 3.83
CA TYR A 404 13.97 0.25 5.10
C TYR A 404 13.51 1.24 6.18
N TYR A 405 14.34 2.23 6.48
CA TYR A 405 14.05 3.19 7.54
C TYR A 405 12.74 3.98 7.29
N ASP A 406 12.51 4.48 6.07
CA ASP A 406 11.28 5.21 5.74
C ASP A 406 10.05 4.30 5.85
N TYR A 407 10.13 3.03 5.43
CA TYR A 407 9.05 2.07 5.57
C TYR A 407 8.73 1.80 7.05
N ASP A 408 9.72 1.46 7.86
CA ASP A 408 9.54 1.14 9.27
C ASP A 408 9.09 2.36 10.09
N SER A 409 9.49 3.57 9.68
CA SER A 409 9.00 4.83 10.27
C SER A 409 7.49 5.01 10.11
N THR A 410 6.87 4.40 9.09
CA THR A 410 5.41 4.47 8.95
C THR A 410 4.69 3.74 10.09
N PHE A 411 5.29 2.70 10.66
CA PHE A 411 4.76 1.98 11.83
C PHE A 411 4.95 2.77 13.12
N GLU A 412 6.11 3.40 13.31
CA GLU A 412 6.37 4.27 14.46
C GLU A 412 5.39 5.44 14.57
N HIS A 413 5.02 6.01 13.44
CA HIS A 413 4.11 7.14 13.38
C HIS A 413 2.63 6.74 13.21
N GLY A 414 2.31 5.45 13.18
CA GLY A 414 0.95 4.95 12.97
C GLY A 414 0.31 5.51 11.68
N LEU A 415 1.08 5.57 10.58
CA LEU A 415 0.52 6.05 9.33
C LEU A 415 -0.49 5.04 8.77
N TRP A 416 -1.47 5.52 8.02
CA TRP A 416 -2.58 4.69 7.54
C TRP A 416 -2.16 3.41 6.81
N GLY A 417 -1.06 3.44 6.06
CA GLY A 417 -0.50 2.25 5.41
C GLY A 417 -0.12 1.16 6.42
N ALA A 418 0.61 1.54 7.46
CA ALA A 418 1.05 0.63 8.52
C ALA A 418 -0.14 0.12 9.37
N ILE A 419 -1.10 1.00 9.72
CA ILE A 419 -2.33 0.60 10.42
C ILE A 419 -3.09 -0.44 9.59
N ARG A 420 -3.28 -0.16 8.30
CA ARG A 420 -4.00 -1.07 7.41
C ARG A 420 -3.30 -2.41 7.24
N GLU A 421 -1.98 -2.43 7.26
CA GLU A 421 -1.17 -3.63 7.10
C GLU A 421 -1.19 -4.50 8.36
N SER A 422 -1.10 -3.88 9.54
CA SER A 422 -0.88 -4.58 10.80
C SER A 422 -2.13 -4.79 11.67
N SER A 423 -3.20 -4.04 11.44
CA SER A 423 -4.33 -3.97 12.39
C SER A 423 -5.69 -4.05 11.71
N MET A 424 -5.75 -4.49 10.44
CA MET A 424 -7.01 -4.56 9.71
C MET A 424 -7.10 -5.81 8.85
N LEU A 425 -8.23 -6.49 8.92
CA LEU A 425 -8.64 -7.51 7.96
C LEU A 425 -9.03 -6.83 6.64
N LYS A 426 -8.65 -7.43 5.54
CA LYS A 426 -9.02 -6.98 4.18
C LYS A 426 -10.21 -7.79 3.70
N CYS A 427 -11.17 -7.15 3.04
CA CYS A 427 -12.27 -7.85 2.39
C CYS A 427 -11.96 -8.07 0.91
N ASN A 428 -12.06 -9.32 0.45
CA ASN A 428 -11.87 -9.69 -0.96
C ASN A 428 -13.20 -9.75 -1.73
N ASN A 429 -14.28 -9.25 -1.15
CA ASN A 429 -15.54 -9.17 -1.86
C ASN A 429 -15.62 -7.86 -2.65
N PRO A 430 -15.72 -7.91 -4.00
CA PRO A 430 -15.83 -6.71 -4.83
C PRO A 430 -17.09 -5.88 -4.52
N ALA A 431 -18.17 -6.51 -4.07
CA ALA A 431 -19.39 -5.83 -3.66
C ALA A 431 -19.18 -4.89 -2.45
N HIS A 432 -18.10 -5.09 -1.70
CA HIS A 432 -17.73 -4.29 -0.54
C HIS A 432 -16.63 -3.26 -0.80
N GLN A 433 -16.31 -3.00 -2.07
CA GLN A 433 -15.32 -2.01 -2.49
C GLN A 433 -13.94 -2.19 -1.82
N TYR A 434 -13.54 -3.43 -1.52
CA TYR A 434 -12.28 -3.75 -0.83
C TYR A 434 -12.12 -3.03 0.52
N HIS A 435 -13.19 -2.91 1.29
CA HIS A 435 -13.13 -2.31 2.61
C HIS A 435 -12.19 -3.10 3.54
N CYS A 436 -11.81 -2.45 4.62
CA CYS A 436 -11.04 -3.05 5.69
C CYS A 436 -11.85 -2.98 6.99
N VAL A 437 -11.71 -4.00 7.84
CA VAL A 437 -12.36 -4.09 9.14
C VAL A 437 -11.28 -4.13 10.22
N PRO A 438 -11.40 -3.40 11.34
CA PRO A 438 -10.45 -3.52 12.45
C PRO A 438 -10.31 -4.97 12.92
N ASP A 439 -9.09 -5.39 13.11
CA ASP A 439 -8.71 -6.71 13.58
C ASP A 439 -8.19 -6.59 15.02
N ILE A 440 -8.95 -7.12 15.98
CA ILE A 440 -8.61 -7.06 17.40
C ILE A 440 -8.27 -8.44 17.96
N ASP A 441 -8.49 -9.49 17.21
CA ASP A 441 -8.44 -10.88 17.69
C ASP A 441 -7.23 -11.64 17.14
N ASP A 442 -6.78 -11.32 15.93
CA ASP A 442 -5.68 -12.02 15.28
C ASP A 442 -4.32 -11.42 15.67
N GLU A 443 -3.32 -12.30 15.80
CA GLU A 443 -1.95 -11.88 15.98
C GLU A 443 -1.42 -11.18 14.73
N CYS A 444 -0.66 -10.12 14.94
CA CYS A 444 0.01 -9.39 13.87
C CYS A 444 1.02 -10.30 13.15
N ASN A 445 0.80 -10.58 11.87
CA ASN A 445 1.70 -11.39 11.05
C ASN A 445 2.29 -10.55 9.92
N LEU A 446 3.23 -9.68 10.28
CA LEU A 446 4.02 -8.93 9.31
C LEU A 446 5.16 -9.79 8.76
N LYS A 447 5.73 -9.40 7.62
CA LYS A 447 6.93 -10.07 7.11
C LYS A 447 8.07 -9.94 8.10
N SER A 448 8.81 -11.03 8.34
CA SER A 448 9.92 -11.07 9.30
C SER A 448 11.01 -10.03 8.97
N ILE A 449 11.52 -9.38 10.03
CA ILE A 449 12.66 -8.47 9.95
C ILE A 449 14.00 -9.16 10.19
N LEU A 450 14.03 -10.48 10.43
CA LEU A 450 15.24 -11.20 10.80
C LEU A 450 16.35 -11.01 9.76
N GLY A 451 16.04 -11.16 8.48
CA GLY A 451 17.01 -10.97 7.40
C GLY A 451 17.59 -9.56 7.33
N ASP A 452 16.75 -8.57 7.56
CA ASP A 452 17.18 -7.17 7.58
C ASP A 452 18.06 -6.87 8.80
N CYS A 453 17.74 -7.46 9.96
CA CYS A 453 18.58 -7.37 11.16
C CYS A 453 19.95 -8.01 10.93
N VAL A 454 20.02 -9.21 10.34
CA VAL A 454 21.28 -9.88 10.00
C VAL A 454 22.11 -8.98 9.08
N PHE A 455 21.51 -8.48 8.02
CA PHE A 455 22.20 -7.62 7.06
C PHE A 455 22.77 -6.34 7.69
N VAL A 456 21.99 -5.62 8.52
CA VAL A 456 22.46 -4.36 9.10
C VAL A 456 23.44 -4.58 10.27
N LEU A 457 23.23 -5.61 11.10
CA LEU A 457 24.16 -5.94 12.17
C LEU A 457 25.51 -6.40 11.61
N ASN A 458 25.55 -7.17 10.52
CA ASN A 458 26.79 -7.50 9.83
C ASN A 458 27.52 -6.24 9.35
N LYS A 459 26.81 -5.25 8.83
CA LYS A 459 27.43 -3.97 8.48
C LYS A 459 28.03 -3.25 9.70
N ILE A 460 27.35 -3.29 10.85
CA ILE A 460 27.87 -2.71 12.10
C ILE A 460 29.13 -3.45 12.55
N MET A 461 29.14 -4.79 12.55
CA MET A 461 30.28 -5.59 12.99
C MET A 461 31.49 -5.42 12.03
N LEU A 462 31.25 -5.40 10.72
CA LEU A 462 32.29 -5.13 9.74
C LEU A 462 32.83 -3.70 9.86
N PHE A 463 31.99 -2.74 10.20
CA PHE A 463 32.44 -1.36 10.45
C PHE A 463 33.33 -1.28 11.70
N LEU A 464 33.01 -2.01 12.77
CA LEU A 464 33.89 -2.13 13.93
C LEU A 464 35.20 -2.85 13.60
N ASP A 465 35.15 -3.88 12.75
CA ASP A 465 36.34 -4.59 12.24
C ASP A 465 37.26 -3.63 11.47
N GLU A 466 36.73 -2.76 10.62
CA GLU A 466 37.50 -1.71 9.93
C GLU A 466 38.18 -0.73 10.89
N GLN A 467 37.58 -0.44 12.03
CA GLN A 467 38.14 0.51 12.99
C GLN A 467 39.15 -0.15 13.95
N TYR A 468 38.91 -1.38 14.39
CA TYR A 468 39.65 -1.98 15.52
C TYR A 468 40.22 -3.37 15.23
N GLY A 469 39.83 -3.99 14.12
CA GLY A 469 40.18 -5.36 13.80
C GLY A 469 39.37 -6.39 14.57
N MET A 470 39.08 -7.52 13.93
CA MET A 470 38.34 -8.64 14.49
C MET A 470 39.03 -9.96 14.09
N PRO A 471 38.99 -11.00 14.95
CA PRO A 471 39.51 -12.32 14.58
C PRO A 471 38.84 -12.86 13.31
N THR A 472 39.64 -13.37 12.40
CA THR A 472 39.17 -13.88 11.09
C THR A 472 38.10 -14.95 11.25
N GLU A 473 38.26 -15.83 12.24
CA GLU A 473 37.30 -16.91 12.53
C GLU A 473 35.90 -16.39 12.88
N LEU A 474 35.80 -15.34 13.69
CA LEU A 474 34.51 -14.73 14.04
C LEU A 474 33.86 -14.06 12.81
N LYS A 475 34.68 -13.39 12.00
CA LYS A 475 34.23 -12.75 10.77
C LYS A 475 33.69 -13.78 9.76
N GLU A 476 34.42 -14.86 9.52
CA GLU A 476 34.02 -15.94 8.62
C GLU A 476 32.72 -16.58 9.05
N ARG A 477 32.56 -16.93 10.33
CA ARG A 477 31.33 -17.50 10.87
C ARG A 477 30.10 -16.59 10.67
N MET A 478 30.28 -15.29 10.85
CA MET A 478 29.22 -14.31 10.62
C MET A 478 28.81 -14.23 9.14
N ILE A 479 29.79 -14.20 8.23
CA ILE A 479 29.54 -14.16 6.77
C ILE A 479 28.91 -15.47 6.28
N GLU A 480 29.41 -16.62 6.73
CA GLU A 480 28.84 -17.94 6.39
C GLU A 480 27.40 -18.08 6.84
N PHE A 481 27.06 -17.51 8.01
CA PHE A 481 25.67 -17.50 8.46
C PHE A 481 24.78 -16.71 7.48
N GLU A 482 25.18 -15.48 7.08
CA GLU A 482 24.42 -14.65 6.15
C GLU A 482 24.24 -15.35 4.80
N GLU A 483 25.29 -15.93 4.25
CA GLU A 483 25.23 -16.65 2.96
C GLU A 483 24.28 -17.84 3.01
N ARG A 484 24.31 -18.64 4.08
CA ARG A 484 23.36 -19.74 4.29
C ARG A 484 21.93 -19.24 4.43
N PHE A 485 21.74 -18.16 5.16
CA PHE A 485 20.44 -17.57 5.41
C PHE A 485 19.82 -17.05 4.11
N VAL A 486 20.56 -16.28 3.31
CA VAL A 486 20.11 -15.75 2.02
C VAL A 486 19.81 -16.87 1.01
N LYS A 487 20.63 -17.93 0.98
CA LYS A 487 20.41 -19.06 0.08
C LYS A 487 19.06 -19.76 0.39
N ARG A 488 18.77 -20.02 1.66
CA ARG A 488 17.50 -20.64 2.09
C ARG A 488 16.27 -19.78 1.75
N GLN A 489 16.38 -18.47 1.95
CA GLN A 489 15.27 -17.56 1.56
C GLN A 489 14.97 -17.61 0.06
N ASN A 490 15.98 -17.69 -0.79
CA ASN A 490 15.80 -17.78 -2.24
C ASN A 490 15.18 -19.12 -2.67
N GLU A 491 15.48 -20.21 -1.98
CA GLU A 491 14.88 -21.54 -2.23
C GLU A 491 13.40 -21.58 -1.84
N SER A 492 13.03 -20.96 -0.71
CA SER A 492 11.63 -20.91 -0.25
C SER A 492 10.72 -19.99 -1.07
N THR A 493 11.28 -19.04 -1.81
CA THR A 493 10.52 -18.15 -2.71
C THR A 493 10.30 -18.73 -4.12
N SER A 494 10.94 -19.84 -4.45
CA SER A 494 10.84 -20.51 -5.77
C SER A 494 9.85 -21.69 -5.79
N GLU A 495 9.30 -22.08 -4.67
CA GLU A 495 8.18 -23.02 -4.50
C GLU A 495 6.84 -22.27 -4.36
#